data_9c05eec64d6054fd79d94a8c3ec56cf9
#
_entry.id   9c05eec64d6054fd79d94a8c3ec56cf9
#
_cell.length_a   1.000
_cell.length_b   1.000
_cell.length_c   1.000
_cell.angle_alpha   90.00
_cell.angle_beta   90.00
_cell.angle_gamma   90.00
#
_symmetry.space_group_name_H-M   'P 1'
#
loop_
_entity.id
_entity.type
_entity.pdbx_description
1 polymer ?
#
loop_
_entity_poly.entity_id
_entity_poly.type
_entity_poly.pdbx_seq_one_letter_code
_entity_poly.pdbx_strand_id
1 'polypeptide(L)'
;MRIIGVLAVVAVGCSSPSANGVEPDASPDSARDVDAAPDLAPTDVPALPCTNTAEQVYAATPQPNAALGAILACSVDDSIATADLPALVGDGIEVTSAVKQYRIAYQTRDHAGAPAVSTARVYLPSTARARPVPIVVAMHGSVGLADSCVPSMGIDHNLPLPFAARGFAVIAPDLAGMGNAGVQDYLDNHTQGRQTLDGVRALRALLPTGLTAEDVVLAGYSQGGGAVLSAHSLWRGDGAGLGTLAATVAYAPQWPISMKSFDYETILRNPSTLTISEGLSYSSVAVLRQFAFFENHFGAGRGKTSVPSQYSDGLQNAVDSQCLVPLGGYIQTSMLHTGDLIESTVHTSLLACMDGTAGCSGDGATYYQFLVDNVLAPDPNAGPVFIVAGLLDQIMPPAKEASCIENKLKTAGVPVADCMIATATHGNIMDQHKHGVAWAESVLAGGTRYSCDAIVTMPACTN
;
A
#
# COMPACT_ATOMS: atom_id res chain seq x y z
N MET A 1 41.29 34.95 9.83
CA MET A 1 40.89 36.03 10.79
C MET A 1 39.64 35.51 11.52
N ARG A 2 39.87 35.11 12.76
CA ARG A 2 38.84 34.52 13.64
C ARG A 2 38.04 35.63 14.30
N ILE A 3 36.69 35.53 14.35
CA ILE A 3 35.88 36.28 15.31
C ILE A 3 34.98 35.27 16.00
N ILE A 4 35.23 35.08 17.27
CA ILE A 4 34.46 34.30 18.23
C ILE A 4 33.49 35.30 18.87
N GLY A 5 32.18 35.03 18.80
CA GLY A 5 31.16 35.78 19.53
C GLY A 5 30.56 34.88 20.61
N VAL A 6 30.84 35.23 21.85
CA VAL A 6 30.27 34.65 23.06
C VAL A 6 28.92 35.32 23.30
N LEU A 7 27.85 34.55 23.49
CA LEU A 7 26.56 35.04 24.00
C LEU A 7 26.33 34.45 25.38
N ALA A 8 26.13 35.39 26.34
CA ALA A 8 25.89 35.12 27.73
C ALA A 8 24.43 34.74 27.98
N VAL A 9 24.22 33.74 28.85
CA VAL A 9 22.92 33.31 29.36
C VAL A 9 22.59 34.19 30.56
N VAL A 10 21.45 34.87 30.50
CA VAL A 10 20.85 35.54 31.68
C VAL A 10 19.71 34.67 32.20
N ALA A 11 19.89 34.15 33.41
CA ALA A 11 18.85 33.48 34.16
C ALA A 11 18.03 34.53 34.93
N VAL A 12 16.73 34.56 34.69
CA VAL A 12 15.77 35.31 35.53
C VAL A 12 14.92 34.29 36.27
N GLY A 13 15.12 34.27 37.57
CA GLY A 13 14.28 33.52 38.50
C GLY A 13 12.99 34.29 38.79
N CYS A 14 11.85 33.61 38.77
CA CYS A 14 10.62 34.07 39.37
C CYS A 14 10.06 33.01 40.30
N SER A 15 9.88 33.43 41.55
CA SER A 15 9.33 32.72 42.69
C SER A 15 7.83 32.51 42.57
N SER A 16 7.37 31.34 43.02
CA SER A 16 5.98 30.93 43.14
C SER A 16 5.27 31.56 44.33
N PRO A 17 3.97 31.81 44.30
CA PRO A 17 3.13 31.78 45.50
C PRO A 17 2.33 30.46 45.57
N SER A 18 2.35 29.91 46.76
CA SER A 18 1.52 28.80 47.22
C SER A 18 0.04 29.19 47.26
N ALA A 19 -0.85 28.37 46.75
CA ALA A 19 -2.28 28.40 46.99
C ALA A 19 -2.81 27.01 47.31
N ASN A 20 -3.60 27.00 48.36
CA ASN A 20 -4.18 25.92 49.11
C ASN A 20 -4.92 24.84 48.32
N GLY A 21 -4.85 23.62 48.91
CA GLY A 21 -5.49 22.42 48.42
C GLY A 21 -7.02 22.44 48.41
N VAL A 22 -7.53 21.75 47.41
CA VAL A 22 -8.80 21.04 47.44
C VAL A 22 -8.49 19.69 46.85
N GLU A 23 -8.56 18.63 47.64
CA GLU A 23 -8.55 17.25 47.20
C GLU A 23 -9.82 16.98 46.38
N PRO A 24 -9.75 16.40 45.19
CA PRO A 24 -10.89 15.73 44.60
C PRO A 24 -10.89 14.27 45.03
N ASP A 25 -12.01 13.87 45.57
CA ASP A 25 -12.47 12.55 45.93
C ASP A 25 -12.04 11.50 44.88
N ALA A 26 -11.16 10.59 45.26
CA ALA A 26 -10.77 9.46 44.45
C ALA A 26 -11.84 8.37 44.59
N SER A 27 -12.79 8.32 43.67
CA SER A 27 -13.56 7.10 43.42
C SER A 27 -12.63 6.01 42.91
N PRO A 28 -12.66 4.81 43.48
CA PRO A 28 -11.88 3.69 42.93
C PRO A 28 -12.45 3.31 41.59
N ASP A 29 -11.68 3.60 40.53
CA ASP A 29 -11.90 3.08 39.21
C ASP A 29 -11.76 1.56 39.29
N SER A 30 -12.90 0.88 39.30
CA SER A 30 -12.93 -0.57 39.21
C SER A 30 -12.35 -0.96 37.84
N ALA A 31 -11.05 -1.27 37.81
CA ALA A 31 -10.47 -2.02 36.73
C ALA A 31 -11.37 -3.25 36.52
N ARG A 32 -12.21 -3.24 35.48
CA ARG A 32 -12.80 -4.48 34.97
C ARG A 32 -11.60 -5.32 34.51
N ASP A 33 -11.31 -6.37 35.26
CA ASP A 33 -10.59 -7.51 34.74
C ASP A 33 -11.36 -7.95 33.50
N VAL A 34 -10.84 -7.61 32.33
CA VAL A 34 -11.28 -8.22 31.08
C VAL A 34 -10.80 -9.65 31.24
N ASP A 35 -11.75 -10.56 31.54
CA ASP A 35 -11.49 -11.99 31.55
C ASP A 35 -10.71 -12.31 30.27
N ALA A 36 -9.42 -12.61 30.42
CA ALA A 36 -8.60 -13.08 29.33
C ALA A 36 -9.28 -14.31 28.78
N ALA A 37 -9.64 -14.26 27.49
CA ALA A 37 -10.21 -15.42 26.81
C ALA A 37 -9.33 -16.63 27.11
N PRO A 38 -9.90 -17.82 27.40
CA PRO A 38 -9.13 -18.98 27.79
C PRO A 38 -8.04 -19.22 26.74
N ASP A 39 -6.81 -19.31 27.21
CA ASP A 39 -5.61 -19.57 26.41
C ASP A 39 -5.77 -20.97 25.78
N LEU A 40 -6.40 -21.02 24.61
CA LEU A 40 -6.60 -22.26 23.87
C LEU A 40 -5.20 -22.76 23.47
N ALA A 41 -4.90 -24.00 23.79
CA ALA A 41 -3.64 -24.64 23.43
C ALA A 41 -3.35 -24.42 21.93
N PRO A 42 -2.11 -24.01 21.56
CA PRO A 42 -1.74 -23.82 20.17
C PRO A 42 -2.09 -25.05 19.33
N THR A 43 -2.75 -24.86 18.20
CA THR A 43 -3.16 -25.96 17.32
C THR A 43 -2.42 -25.86 16.00
N ASP A 44 -1.92 -26.99 15.51
CA ASP A 44 -1.23 -27.05 14.23
C ASP A 44 -2.13 -26.59 13.08
N VAL A 45 -1.62 -25.68 12.25
CA VAL A 45 -2.24 -25.32 10.99
C VAL A 45 -1.87 -26.39 9.95
N PRO A 46 -2.84 -27.03 9.29
CA PRO A 46 -2.54 -28.10 8.35
C PRO A 46 -1.70 -27.58 7.16
N ALA A 47 -0.84 -28.45 6.61
CA ALA A 47 -0.19 -28.15 5.34
C ALA A 47 -1.23 -28.14 4.21
N LEU A 48 -1.07 -27.24 3.25
CA LEU A 48 -1.95 -27.18 2.09
C LEU A 48 -1.55 -28.24 1.05
N PRO A 49 -2.52 -28.85 0.36
CA PRO A 49 -2.26 -29.91 -0.62
C PRO A 49 -1.82 -29.33 -1.97
N CYS A 50 -0.78 -28.47 -1.98
CA CYS A 50 -0.24 -27.86 -3.17
C CYS A 50 0.69 -28.82 -3.90
N THR A 51 0.51 -29.00 -5.20
CA THR A 51 1.24 -29.97 -6.02
C THR A 51 1.89 -29.39 -7.27
N ASN A 52 1.63 -28.12 -7.60
CA ASN A 52 2.26 -27.45 -8.74
C ASN A 52 3.71 -27.06 -8.43
N THR A 53 4.50 -26.84 -9.46
CA THR A 53 5.80 -26.16 -9.34
C THR A 53 5.62 -24.64 -9.35
N ALA A 54 6.66 -23.90 -8.96
CA ALA A 54 6.63 -22.45 -9.00
C ALA A 54 6.38 -21.93 -10.45
N GLU A 55 7.01 -22.54 -11.45
CA GLU A 55 6.83 -22.18 -12.86
C GLU A 55 5.37 -22.38 -13.31
N GLN A 56 4.70 -23.44 -12.84
CA GLN A 56 3.29 -23.67 -13.15
C GLN A 56 2.37 -22.63 -12.52
N VAL A 57 2.74 -22.06 -11.37
CA VAL A 57 2.00 -20.96 -10.75
C VAL A 57 2.03 -19.73 -11.65
N TYR A 58 3.22 -19.32 -12.12
CA TYR A 58 3.35 -18.13 -12.98
C TYR A 58 2.86 -18.34 -14.41
N ALA A 59 2.77 -19.60 -14.86
CA ALA A 59 2.21 -19.96 -16.17
C ALA A 59 0.68 -20.14 -16.15
N ALA A 60 0.02 -19.93 -15.01
CA ALA A 60 -1.42 -20.06 -14.91
C ALA A 60 -2.14 -19.06 -15.83
N THR A 61 -3.24 -19.51 -16.45
CA THR A 61 -4.06 -18.68 -17.33
C THR A 61 -5.45 -18.47 -16.74
N PRO A 62 -6.09 -17.32 -17.02
CA PRO A 62 -7.42 -17.04 -16.51
C PRO A 62 -8.44 -18.06 -17.02
N GLN A 63 -9.37 -18.43 -16.16
CA GLN A 63 -10.46 -19.35 -16.49
C GLN A 63 -11.76 -18.55 -16.61
N PRO A 64 -12.40 -18.49 -17.80
CA PRO A 64 -13.54 -17.58 -18.04
C PRO A 64 -14.72 -17.75 -17.08
N ASN A 65 -14.92 -18.95 -16.53
CA ASN A 65 -16.03 -19.26 -15.63
C ASN A 65 -15.63 -19.45 -14.16
N ALA A 66 -14.35 -19.23 -13.83
CA ALA A 66 -13.90 -19.35 -12.44
C ALA A 66 -14.39 -18.16 -11.62
N ALA A 67 -14.76 -18.42 -10.37
CA ALA A 67 -15.11 -17.36 -9.42
C ALA A 67 -13.87 -16.53 -9.09
N LEU A 68 -14.07 -15.25 -8.73
CA LEU A 68 -13.00 -14.40 -8.22
C LEU A 68 -12.38 -15.03 -6.96
N GLY A 69 -11.06 -15.04 -6.88
CA GLY A 69 -10.31 -15.71 -5.82
C GLY A 69 -10.16 -17.23 -6.00
N ALA A 70 -10.74 -17.85 -7.04
CA ALA A 70 -10.56 -19.29 -7.28
C ALA A 70 -9.07 -19.61 -7.52
N ILE A 71 -8.55 -20.62 -6.81
CA ILE A 71 -7.15 -21.05 -6.93
C ILE A 71 -6.95 -21.77 -8.24
N LEU A 72 -6.04 -21.30 -9.07
CA LEU A 72 -5.69 -21.85 -10.37
C LEU A 72 -4.46 -22.76 -10.30
N ALA A 73 -3.51 -22.41 -9.44
CA ALA A 73 -2.32 -23.21 -9.16
C ALA A 73 -1.80 -22.91 -7.76
N CYS A 74 -1.12 -23.88 -7.14
CA CYS A 74 -0.55 -23.75 -5.82
C CYS A 74 0.72 -24.57 -5.68
N SER A 75 1.83 -23.97 -5.23
CA SER A 75 3.10 -24.63 -4.93
C SER A 75 3.51 -24.42 -3.48
N VAL A 76 4.21 -25.38 -2.92
CA VAL A 76 4.84 -25.26 -1.59
C VAL A 76 6.17 -24.54 -1.77
N ASP A 77 6.48 -23.60 -0.87
CA ASP A 77 7.76 -22.95 -0.74
C ASP A 77 8.45 -23.33 0.59
N ASP A 78 9.71 -22.93 0.78
CA ASP A 78 10.44 -23.23 2.00
C ASP A 78 9.78 -22.58 3.22
N SER A 79 9.68 -23.32 4.31
CA SER A 79 9.18 -22.80 5.59
C SER A 79 10.30 -22.06 6.33
N ILE A 80 9.92 -21.00 7.06
CA ILE A 80 10.84 -20.24 7.91
C ILE A 80 10.70 -20.73 9.35
N ALA A 81 11.81 -21.22 9.92
CA ALA A 81 11.83 -21.68 11.30
C ALA A 81 11.70 -20.51 12.30
N THR A 82 11.13 -20.77 13.47
CA THR A 82 10.97 -19.76 14.52
C THR A 82 12.28 -19.07 14.89
N ALA A 83 13.41 -19.80 14.84
CA ALA A 83 14.72 -19.26 15.18
C ALA A 83 15.25 -18.22 14.16
N ASP A 84 14.81 -18.31 12.89
CA ASP A 84 15.28 -17.43 11.81
C ASP A 84 14.42 -16.17 11.68
N LEU A 85 13.18 -16.22 12.18
CA LEU A 85 12.21 -15.13 12.04
C LEU A 85 12.65 -13.80 12.68
N PRO A 86 13.27 -13.74 13.89
CA PRO A 86 13.64 -12.46 14.50
C PRO A 86 14.54 -11.59 13.61
N ALA A 87 15.45 -12.22 12.85
CA ALA A 87 16.33 -11.50 11.92
C ALA A 87 15.60 -10.96 10.68
N LEU A 88 14.44 -11.51 10.35
CA LEU A 88 13.66 -11.16 9.16
C LEU A 88 12.51 -10.19 9.46
N VAL A 89 11.94 -10.24 10.67
CA VAL A 89 10.80 -9.40 11.05
C VAL A 89 11.19 -8.11 11.76
N GLY A 90 12.47 -7.93 12.08
CA GLY A 90 12.99 -6.75 12.76
C GLY A 90 12.57 -6.60 14.22
N ASP A 91 13.02 -5.53 14.85
CA ASP A 91 12.83 -5.27 16.27
C ASP A 91 11.36 -4.94 16.61
N GLY A 92 10.93 -5.45 17.77
CA GLY A 92 9.60 -5.15 18.33
C GLY A 92 8.49 -6.07 17.84
N ILE A 93 8.80 -7.10 17.03
CA ILE A 93 7.86 -8.16 16.66
C ILE A 93 8.17 -9.42 17.51
N GLU A 94 7.24 -9.79 18.37
CA GLU A 94 7.29 -11.04 19.11
C GLU A 94 6.92 -12.20 18.16
N VAL A 95 7.86 -13.11 17.93
CA VAL A 95 7.63 -14.30 17.11
C VAL A 95 6.88 -15.36 17.91
N THR A 96 5.74 -15.81 17.40
CA THR A 96 4.88 -16.77 18.09
C THR A 96 4.82 -18.15 17.43
N SER A 97 5.22 -18.25 16.16
CA SER A 97 5.13 -19.48 15.36
C SER A 97 6.15 -19.47 14.22
N ALA A 98 6.60 -20.64 13.78
CA ALA A 98 7.23 -20.80 12.47
C ALA A 98 6.21 -20.46 11.35
N VAL A 99 6.70 -20.13 10.17
CA VAL A 99 5.87 -19.71 9.04
C VAL A 99 6.04 -20.65 7.85
N LYS A 100 4.94 -21.25 7.41
CA LYS A 100 4.85 -22.02 6.14
C LYS A 100 4.62 -21.06 4.99
N GLN A 101 5.28 -21.27 3.87
CA GLN A 101 5.15 -20.42 2.68
C GLN A 101 4.61 -21.20 1.48
N TYR A 102 3.80 -20.52 0.67
CA TYR A 102 3.24 -21.06 -0.56
C TYR A 102 3.22 -19.97 -1.63
N ARG A 103 3.30 -20.38 -2.90
CA ARG A 103 2.96 -19.51 -4.04
C ARG A 103 1.67 -19.98 -4.65
N ILE A 104 0.81 -19.05 -5.00
CA ILE A 104 -0.47 -19.34 -5.64
C ILE A 104 -0.67 -18.46 -6.87
N ALA A 105 -1.45 -18.97 -7.81
CA ALA A 105 -2.13 -18.19 -8.82
C ALA A 105 -3.63 -18.29 -8.59
N TYR A 106 -4.34 -17.17 -8.72
CA TYR A 106 -5.77 -17.14 -8.52
C TYR A 106 -6.49 -16.23 -9.52
N GLN A 107 -7.76 -16.52 -9.72
CA GLN A 107 -8.62 -15.75 -10.61
C GLN A 107 -8.91 -14.36 -10.07
N THR A 108 -8.69 -13.36 -10.90
CA THR A 108 -9.07 -11.96 -10.65
C THR A 108 -9.64 -11.35 -11.94
N ARG A 109 -9.68 -10.04 -12.04
CA ARG A 109 -10.13 -9.26 -13.20
C ARG A 109 -9.17 -8.10 -13.48
N ASP A 110 -9.10 -7.67 -14.75
CA ASP A 110 -8.43 -6.46 -15.19
C ASP A 110 -9.31 -5.21 -15.02
N HIS A 111 -8.83 -4.04 -15.48
CA HIS A 111 -9.56 -2.77 -15.45
C HIS A 111 -10.90 -2.81 -16.21
N ALA A 112 -10.99 -3.59 -17.29
CA ALA A 112 -12.19 -3.76 -18.09
C ALA A 112 -13.18 -4.79 -17.50
N GLY A 113 -12.81 -5.44 -16.38
CA GLY A 113 -13.58 -6.52 -15.76
C GLY A 113 -13.41 -7.87 -16.41
N ALA A 114 -12.49 -8.01 -17.37
CA ALA A 114 -12.21 -9.30 -18.00
C ALA A 114 -11.42 -10.22 -17.05
N PRO A 115 -11.58 -11.56 -17.21
CA PRO A 115 -10.85 -12.54 -16.42
C PRO A 115 -9.34 -12.36 -16.54
N ALA A 116 -8.66 -12.24 -15.39
CA ALA A 116 -7.23 -12.09 -15.28
C ALA A 116 -6.66 -13.04 -14.20
N VAL A 117 -5.35 -13.17 -14.15
CA VAL A 117 -4.64 -13.92 -13.09
C VAL A 117 -3.85 -12.95 -12.25
N SER A 118 -3.91 -13.13 -10.94
CA SER A 118 -2.94 -12.58 -10.01
C SER A 118 -2.18 -13.72 -9.36
N THR A 119 -0.88 -13.54 -9.15
CA THR A 119 -0.09 -14.41 -8.31
C THR A 119 0.07 -13.83 -6.91
N ALA A 120 0.43 -14.65 -5.96
CA ALA A 120 0.68 -14.21 -4.59
C ALA A 120 1.63 -15.16 -3.86
N ARG A 121 2.29 -14.62 -2.83
CA ARG A 121 2.87 -15.45 -1.79
C ARG A 121 1.92 -15.52 -0.59
N VAL A 122 1.77 -16.71 -0.01
CA VAL A 122 0.96 -16.95 1.17
C VAL A 122 1.86 -17.38 2.32
N TYR A 123 1.63 -16.80 3.48
CA TYR A 123 2.36 -17.05 4.72
C TYR A 123 1.38 -17.53 5.77
N LEU A 124 1.55 -18.76 6.25
CA LEU A 124 0.69 -19.35 7.27
C LEU A 124 1.50 -19.63 8.54
N PRO A 125 1.00 -19.27 9.72
CA PRO A 125 1.62 -19.71 10.96
C PRO A 125 1.57 -21.23 11.02
N SER A 126 2.65 -21.86 11.48
CA SER A 126 2.67 -23.32 11.67
C SER A 126 1.75 -23.76 12.81
N THR A 127 1.61 -22.90 13.83
CA THR A 127 0.67 -23.08 14.94
C THR A 127 -0.17 -21.82 15.11
N ALA A 128 -1.47 -21.96 15.20
CA ALA A 128 -2.37 -20.84 15.46
C ALA A 128 -2.48 -20.57 16.97
N ARG A 129 -2.31 -19.34 17.39
CA ARG A 129 -2.56 -18.90 18.79
C ARG A 129 -4.03 -18.90 19.14
N ALA A 130 -4.86 -18.52 18.16
CA ALA A 130 -6.31 -18.49 18.29
C ALA A 130 -6.93 -19.14 17.06
N ARG A 131 -8.09 -19.76 17.24
CA ARG A 131 -8.96 -20.16 16.12
C ARG A 131 -10.31 -19.50 16.30
N PRO A 132 -10.88 -18.96 15.24
CA PRO A 132 -10.37 -18.87 13.87
C PRO A 132 -9.20 -17.86 13.71
N VAL A 133 -8.32 -18.09 12.71
CA VAL A 133 -7.11 -17.28 12.45
C VAL A 133 -7.50 -16.01 11.67
N PRO A 134 -7.13 -14.80 12.12
CA PRO A 134 -7.38 -13.58 11.36
C PRO A 134 -6.61 -13.56 10.04
N ILE A 135 -7.24 -12.97 9.01
CA ILE A 135 -6.68 -12.81 7.67
C ILE A 135 -5.99 -11.47 7.53
N VAL A 136 -4.83 -11.43 6.85
CA VAL A 136 -4.18 -10.20 6.39
C VAL A 136 -3.95 -10.27 4.88
N VAL A 137 -4.30 -9.20 4.16
CA VAL A 137 -3.83 -8.96 2.79
C VAL A 137 -2.73 -7.91 2.87
N ALA A 138 -1.52 -8.26 2.43
CA ALA A 138 -0.33 -7.43 2.49
C ALA A 138 0.06 -6.96 1.08
N MET A 139 -0.18 -5.67 0.77
CA MET A 139 0.04 -5.10 -0.56
C MET A 139 1.39 -4.40 -0.64
N HIS A 140 2.22 -4.82 -1.60
CA HIS A 140 3.57 -4.32 -1.82
C HIS A 140 3.59 -2.89 -2.38
N GLY A 141 4.71 -2.19 -2.22
CA GLY A 141 5.00 -0.91 -2.88
C GLY A 141 5.30 -1.08 -4.37
N SER A 142 5.53 0.04 -5.06
CA SER A 142 5.92 0.01 -6.48
C SER A 142 7.24 -0.73 -6.69
N VAL A 143 7.27 -1.65 -7.65
CA VAL A 143 8.46 -2.46 -7.99
C VAL A 143 8.88 -2.31 -9.47
N GLY A 144 8.08 -1.65 -10.29
CA GLY A 144 8.20 -1.56 -11.75
C GLY A 144 7.10 -2.35 -12.44
N LEU A 145 7.17 -2.47 -13.77
CA LEU A 145 6.18 -3.17 -14.58
C LEU A 145 6.71 -4.45 -15.22
N ALA A 146 8.04 -4.66 -15.19
CA ALA A 146 8.63 -5.87 -15.76
C ALA A 146 8.28 -7.12 -14.94
N ASP A 147 8.01 -8.24 -15.63
CA ASP A 147 7.70 -9.52 -14.99
C ASP A 147 8.79 -10.03 -14.03
N SER A 148 10.05 -9.68 -14.30
CA SER A 148 11.16 -10.04 -13.41
C SER A 148 11.17 -9.33 -12.07
N CYS A 149 10.29 -8.33 -11.87
CA CYS A 149 10.22 -7.51 -10.65
C CYS A 149 9.15 -7.97 -9.66
N VAL A 150 8.48 -9.06 -9.96
CA VAL A 150 7.34 -9.58 -9.19
C VAL A 150 7.74 -9.97 -7.78
N PRO A 151 7.13 -9.41 -6.73
CA PRO A 151 7.53 -9.64 -5.34
C PRO A 151 7.45 -11.11 -4.92
N SER A 152 6.44 -11.86 -5.36
CA SER A 152 6.29 -13.26 -4.99
C SER A 152 7.34 -14.19 -5.61
N MET A 153 8.02 -13.80 -6.69
CA MET A 153 9.18 -14.52 -7.24
C MET A 153 10.43 -14.36 -6.37
N GLY A 154 10.58 -13.17 -5.78
CA GLY A 154 11.69 -12.84 -4.90
C GLY A 154 11.39 -13.16 -3.43
N ILE A 155 12.17 -12.55 -2.55
CA ILE A 155 11.98 -12.59 -1.11
C ILE A 155 11.66 -11.17 -0.66
N ASP A 156 10.37 -10.82 -0.61
CA ASP A 156 9.89 -9.59 0.05
C ASP A 156 9.11 -9.99 1.30
N HIS A 157 9.78 -9.93 2.45
CA HIS A 157 9.22 -10.29 3.74
C HIS A 157 8.81 -9.09 4.58
N ASN A 158 9.13 -7.86 4.15
CA ASN A 158 9.06 -6.67 5.00
C ASN A 158 7.66 -6.37 5.53
N LEU A 159 6.62 -6.59 4.75
CA LEU A 159 5.26 -6.34 5.19
C LEU A 159 4.52 -7.62 5.62
N PRO A 160 4.52 -8.74 4.84
CA PRO A 160 3.70 -9.91 5.17
C PRO A 160 4.23 -10.71 6.36
N LEU A 161 5.56 -10.84 6.49
CA LEU A 161 6.16 -11.74 7.48
C LEU A 161 5.95 -11.31 8.93
N PRO A 162 6.00 -10.02 9.30
CA PRO A 162 5.68 -9.55 10.66
C PRO A 162 4.29 -9.98 11.13
N PHE A 163 3.28 -9.89 10.28
CA PHE A 163 1.93 -10.37 10.61
C PHE A 163 1.89 -11.91 10.74
N ALA A 164 2.50 -12.64 9.80
CA ALA A 164 2.52 -14.10 9.84
C ALA A 164 3.24 -14.64 11.09
N ALA A 165 4.36 -14.03 11.49
CA ALA A 165 5.11 -14.36 12.70
C ALA A 165 4.29 -14.13 13.98
N ARG A 166 3.29 -13.26 13.94
CA ARG A 166 2.32 -12.99 15.00
C ARG A 166 1.10 -13.91 14.96
N GLY A 167 1.03 -14.84 14.01
CA GLY A 167 -0.03 -15.83 13.94
C GLY A 167 -1.20 -15.50 13.04
N PHE A 168 -1.06 -14.52 12.13
CA PHE A 168 -2.03 -14.21 11.09
C PHE A 168 -1.84 -15.12 9.87
N ALA A 169 -2.93 -15.44 9.17
CA ALA A 169 -2.87 -16.00 7.83
C ALA A 169 -2.73 -14.84 6.82
N VAL A 170 -1.62 -14.78 6.10
CA VAL A 170 -1.29 -13.63 5.25
C VAL A 170 -1.22 -14.05 3.79
N ILE A 171 -1.81 -13.23 2.92
CA ILE A 171 -1.60 -13.27 1.48
C ILE A 171 -0.96 -11.96 1.04
N ALA A 172 0.06 -12.05 0.18
CA ALA A 172 0.76 -10.93 -0.45
C ALA A 172 0.58 -11.01 -1.97
N PRO A 173 -0.47 -10.37 -2.52
CA PRO A 173 -0.74 -10.34 -3.97
C PRO A 173 0.30 -9.55 -4.75
N ASP A 174 0.58 -10.00 -5.99
CA ASP A 174 1.43 -9.29 -6.96
C ASP A 174 0.66 -8.34 -7.88
N LEU A 175 -0.66 -8.40 -7.89
CA LEU A 175 -1.57 -7.77 -8.85
C LEU A 175 -1.50 -8.40 -10.26
N ALA A 176 -2.60 -8.31 -11.02
CA ALA A 176 -2.68 -8.85 -12.37
C ALA A 176 -1.78 -8.07 -13.34
N GLY A 177 -1.18 -8.79 -14.29
CA GLY A 177 -0.21 -8.22 -15.23
C GLY A 177 1.20 -8.10 -14.66
N MET A 178 1.48 -8.76 -13.52
CA MET A 178 2.82 -8.89 -12.94
C MET A 178 3.23 -10.37 -12.93
N GLY A 179 4.30 -10.73 -13.64
CA GLY A 179 4.78 -12.11 -13.76
C GLY A 179 3.86 -13.03 -14.55
N ASN A 180 2.87 -12.48 -15.22
CA ASN A 180 1.92 -13.17 -16.08
C ASN A 180 1.49 -12.26 -17.26
N ALA A 181 0.60 -12.71 -18.12
CA ALA A 181 0.23 -11.96 -19.32
C ALA A 181 -0.41 -10.59 -19.02
N GLY A 182 0.01 -9.57 -19.76
CA GLY A 182 -0.49 -8.20 -19.67
C GLY A 182 0.48 -7.25 -18.97
N VAL A 183 0.02 -6.05 -18.70
CA VAL A 183 0.73 -5.03 -17.91
C VAL A 183 -0.15 -4.67 -16.73
N GLN A 184 0.45 -4.53 -15.56
CA GLN A 184 -0.25 -4.12 -14.34
C GLN A 184 -1.03 -2.81 -14.58
N ASP A 185 -2.28 -2.74 -14.10
CA ASP A 185 -3.07 -1.50 -14.03
C ASP A 185 -2.50 -0.59 -12.93
N TYR A 186 -1.30 -0.05 -13.20
CA TYR A 186 -0.49 0.64 -12.21
C TYR A 186 -1.18 1.93 -11.73
N LEU A 187 -1.47 1.99 -10.42
CA LEU A 187 -2.17 3.10 -9.78
C LEU A 187 -3.59 3.37 -10.30
N ASP A 188 -4.24 2.37 -10.87
CA ASP A 188 -5.68 2.34 -11.01
C ASP A 188 -6.31 1.89 -9.68
N ASN A 189 -6.84 2.83 -8.93
CA ASN A 189 -7.37 2.58 -7.59
C ASN A 189 -8.58 1.63 -7.60
N HIS A 190 -9.43 1.68 -8.62
CA HIS A 190 -10.56 0.75 -8.74
C HIS A 190 -10.06 -0.66 -8.95
N THR A 191 -9.15 -0.86 -9.88
CA THR A 191 -8.62 -2.18 -10.22
C THR A 191 -7.78 -2.74 -9.08
N GLN A 192 -6.83 -1.96 -8.54
CA GLN A 192 -5.99 -2.42 -7.43
C GLN A 192 -6.80 -2.70 -6.16
N GLY A 193 -7.80 -1.88 -5.87
CA GLY A 193 -8.72 -2.12 -4.75
C GLY A 193 -9.49 -3.43 -4.92
N ARG A 194 -10.05 -3.70 -6.10
CA ARG A 194 -10.76 -4.95 -6.41
C ARG A 194 -9.84 -6.17 -6.34
N GLN A 195 -8.63 -6.07 -6.89
CA GLN A 195 -7.65 -7.16 -6.83
C GLN A 195 -7.16 -7.43 -5.41
N THR A 196 -7.07 -6.41 -4.55
CA THR A 196 -6.83 -6.57 -3.12
C THR A 196 -7.95 -7.38 -2.45
N LEU A 197 -9.22 -7.08 -2.78
CA LEU A 197 -10.38 -7.86 -2.29
C LEU A 197 -10.40 -9.29 -2.84
N ASP A 198 -9.96 -9.50 -4.08
CA ASP A 198 -9.82 -10.84 -4.65
C ASP A 198 -8.72 -11.66 -3.93
N GLY A 199 -7.69 -11.00 -3.38
CA GLY A 199 -6.73 -11.61 -2.45
C GLY A 199 -7.40 -12.19 -1.20
N VAL A 200 -8.37 -11.49 -0.59
CA VAL A 200 -9.16 -12.04 0.53
C VAL A 200 -9.92 -13.29 0.10
N ARG A 201 -10.58 -13.24 -1.08
CA ARG A 201 -11.31 -14.39 -1.65
C ARG A 201 -10.37 -15.58 -1.87
N ALA A 202 -9.18 -15.32 -2.43
CA ALA A 202 -8.19 -16.35 -2.72
C ALA A 202 -7.68 -17.03 -1.44
N LEU A 203 -7.36 -16.27 -0.40
CA LEU A 203 -6.90 -16.86 0.85
C LEU A 203 -8.01 -17.70 1.51
N ARG A 204 -9.28 -17.25 1.47
CA ARG A 204 -10.41 -18.02 1.98
C ARG A 204 -10.69 -19.29 1.14
N ALA A 205 -10.52 -19.23 -0.18
CA ALA A 205 -10.67 -20.38 -1.06
C ALA A 205 -9.56 -21.42 -0.89
N LEU A 206 -8.35 -20.96 -0.53
CA LEU A 206 -7.18 -21.80 -0.32
C LEU A 206 -7.23 -22.57 1.01
N LEU A 207 -7.78 -21.93 2.06
CA LEU A 207 -7.71 -22.46 3.43
C LEU A 207 -8.91 -23.36 3.75
N PRO A 208 -8.72 -24.37 4.61
CA PRO A 208 -9.82 -25.22 5.09
C PRO A 208 -10.94 -24.39 5.72
N THR A 209 -12.19 -24.79 5.45
CA THR A 209 -13.38 -24.15 6.04
C THR A 209 -13.30 -24.12 7.57
N GLY A 210 -13.57 -22.95 8.15
CA GLY A 210 -13.55 -22.75 9.60
C GLY A 210 -12.16 -22.51 10.19
N LEU A 211 -11.09 -22.48 9.38
CA LEU A 211 -9.78 -22.11 9.85
C LEU A 211 -9.62 -20.60 10.06
N THR A 212 -10.21 -19.80 9.16
CA THR A 212 -10.06 -18.34 9.19
C THR A 212 -11.20 -17.63 9.91
N ALA A 213 -10.88 -16.52 10.58
CA ALA A 213 -11.84 -15.60 11.15
C ALA A 213 -12.62 -14.83 10.06
N GLU A 214 -13.76 -14.26 10.46
CA GLU A 214 -14.47 -13.27 9.63
C GLU A 214 -13.69 -11.95 9.53
N ASP A 215 -12.84 -11.69 10.53
CA ASP A 215 -12.04 -10.46 10.61
C ASP A 215 -10.91 -10.45 9.59
N VAL A 216 -10.83 -9.36 8.83
CA VAL A 216 -9.83 -9.10 7.81
C VAL A 216 -9.07 -7.82 8.14
N VAL A 217 -7.76 -7.88 8.01
CA VAL A 217 -6.86 -6.73 8.06
C VAL A 217 -6.31 -6.50 6.67
N LEU A 218 -6.32 -5.26 6.21
CA LEU A 218 -5.62 -4.83 5.01
C LEU A 218 -4.37 -4.07 5.44
N ALA A 219 -3.21 -4.42 4.90
CA ALA A 219 -1.95 -3.72 5.16
C ALA A 219 -1.24 -3.42 3.83
N GLY A 220 -0.72 -2.21 3.63
CA GLY A 220 -0.09 -1.86 2.37
C GLY A 220 0.94 -0.74 2.50
N TYR A 221 1.94 -0.76 1.61
CA TYR A 221 3.01 0.21 1.57
C TYR A 221 3.02 0.96 0.24
N SER A 222 3.16 2.29 0.27
CA SER A 222 3.27 3.15 -0.93
C SER A 222 2.11 2.90 -1.91
N GLN A 223 2.35 2.37 -3.11
CA GLN A 223 1.33 1.87 -4.05
C GLN A 223 0.35 0.93 -3.34
N GLY A 224 0.86 -0.05 -2.58
CA GLY A 224 0.04 -0.96 -1.79
C GLY A 224 -0.77 -0.26 -0.70
N GLY A 225 -0.23 0.82 -0.11
CA GLY A 225 -0.98 1.70 0.79
C GLY A 225 -2.19 2.32 0.11
N GLY A 226 -2.04 2.76 -1.14
CA GLY A 226 -3.15 3.22 -1.98
C GLY A 226 -4.14 2.09 -2.33
N ALA A 227 -3.63 0.90 -2.65
CA ALA A 227 -4.47 -0.26 -2.97
C ALA A 227 -5.35 -0.68 -1.79
N VAL A 228 -4.82 -0.70 -0.54
CA VAL A 228 -5.63 -1.05 0.65
C VAL A 228 -6.63 0.04 1.02
N LEU A 229 -6.32 1.33 0.83
CA LEU A 229 -7.28 2.42 1.00
C LEU A 229 -8.39 2.37 -0.07
N SER A 230 -8.05 1.94 -1.27
CA SER A 230 -9.01 1.70 -2.35
C SER A 230 -9.90 0.49 -2.04
N ALA A 231 -9.34 -0.61 -1.56
CA ALA A 231 -10.10 -1.78 -1.10
C ALA A 231 -11.02 -1.44 0.09
N HIS A 232 -10.54 -0.59 1.03
CA HIS A 232 -11.36 -0.04 2.11
C HIS A 232 -12.57 0.72 1.55
N SER A 233 -12.36 1.60 0.57
CA SER A 233 -13.45 2.36 -0.06
C SER A 233 -14.45 1.49 -0.80
N LEU A 234 -14.02 0.34 -1.33
CA LEU A 234 -14.83 -0.62 -2.09
C LEU A 234 -15.39 -1.76 -1.22
N TRP A 235 -15.08 -1.79 0.09
CA TRP A 235 -15.36 -2.95 0.96
C TRP A 235 -16.81 -3.35 0.99
N ARG A 236 -17.73 -2.41 1.17
CA ARG A 236 -19.17 -2.68 1.28
C ARG A 236 -19.86 -2.92 -0.06
N GLY A 237 -19.20 -2.54 -1.16
CA GLY A 237 -19.66 -2.83 -2.51
C GLY A 237 -19.04 -4.12 -3.06
N ASP A 238 -17.89 -3.99 -3.72
CA ASP A 238 -17.16 -5.12 -4.33
C ASP A 238 -16.68 -6.16 -3.29
N GLY A 239 -16.46 -5.75 -2.04
CA GLY A 239 -16.07 -6.61 -0.92
C GLY A 239 -17.22 -7.24 -0.15
N ALA A 240 -18.47 -7.04 -0.58
CA ALA A 240 -19.63 -7.59 0.12
C ALA A 240 -19.52 -9.12 0.32
N GLY A 241 -19.73 -9.59 1.55
CA GLY A 241 -19.63 -11.01 1.91
C GLY A 241 -18.22 -11.49 2.24
N LEU A 242 -17.20 -10.61 2.25
CA LEU A 242 -15.83 -10.95 2.66
C LEU A 242 -15.61 -10.94 4.18
N GLY A 243 -16.65 -10.78 4.98
CA GLY A 243 -16.56 -10.67 6.43
C GLY A 243 -16.43 -9.23 6.92
N THR A 244 -15.80 -9.03 8.08
CA THR A 244 -15.62 -7.73 8.72
C THR A 244 -14.24 -7.18 8.38
N LEU A 245 -14.17 -5.97 7.82
CA LEU A 245 -12.90 -5.24 7.73
C LEU A 245 -12.57 -4.67 9.12
N ALA A 246 -11.76 -5.40 9.86
CA ALA A 246 -11.39 -5.02 11.21
C ALA A 246 -10.43 -3.82 11.22
N ALA A 247 -9.47 -3.78 10.30
CA ALA A 247 -8.43 -2.77 10.29
C ALA A 247 -7.86 -2.55 8.88
N THR A 248 -7.48 -1.30 8.55
CA THR A 248 -6.68 -0.97 7.37
C THR A 248 -5.44 -0.20 7.79
N VAL A 249 -4.24 -0.73 7.48
CA VAL A 249 -2.94 -0.12 7.80
C VAL A 249 -2.29 0.35 6.50
N ALA A 250 -2.01 1.64 6.39
CA ALA A 250 -1.41 2.24 5.22
C ALA A 250 -0.07 2.92 5.57
N TYR A 251 1.04 2.36 5.07
CA TYR A 251 2.38 2.90 5.26
C TYR A 251 2.75 3.78 4.08
N ALA A 252 3.04 5.07 4.34
CA ALA A 252 3.38 6.07 3.34
C ALA A 252 2.50 5.96 2.07
N PRO A 253 1.16 5.96 2.22
CA PRO A 253 0.25 5.58 1.15
C PRO A 253 0.30 6.55 -0.03
N GLN A 254 0.26 5.99 -1.23
CA GLN A 254 0.02 6.69 -2.47
C GLN A 254 -1.46 6.55 -2.86
N TRP A 255 -2.28 7.51 -2.46
CA TRP A 255 -3.71 7.47 -2.74
C TRP A 255 -4.22 8.86 -3.15
N PRO A 256 -4.60 9.08 -4.41
CA PRO A 256 -5.01 10.40 -4.89
C PRO A 256 -6.28 10.86 -4.16
N ILE A 257 -6.18 12.03 -3.56
CA ILE A 257 -7.28 12.70 -2.88
C ILE A 257 -8.05 13.65 -3.83
N SER A 258 -7.38 14.07 -4.89
CA SER A 258 -7.90 14.92 -5.95
C SER A 258 -7.06 14.77 -7.22
N MET A 259 -7.48 15.41 -8.31
CA MET A 259 -6.67 15.52 -9.54
C MET A 259 -5.31 16.22 -9.32
N LYS A 260 -5.20 17.03 -8.27
CA LYS A 260 -3.97 17.76 -7.91
C LYS A 260 -2.98 16.93 -7.11
N SER A 261 -3.38 15.74 -6.65
CA SER A 261 -2.48 14.84 -5.92
C SER A 261 -1.25 14.53 -6.75
N PHE A 262 -0.10 14.41 -6.07
CA PHE A 262 1.24 14.22 -6.65
C PHE A 262 1.80 15.43 -7.41
N ASP A 263 1.33 16.65 -7.14
CA ASP A 263 1.74 17.84 -7.89
C ASP A 263 1.71 17.66 -9.43
N TYR A 264 0.90 16.69 -9.91
CA TYR A 264 0.85 16.35 -11.33
C TYR A 264 0.42 17.54 -12.18
N GLU A 265 -0.55 18.31 -11.69
CA GLU A 265 -0.95 19.56 -12.33
C GLU A 265 0.21 20.57 -12.38
N THR A 266 0.96 20.72 -11.28
CA THR A 266 2.11 21.61 -11.21
C THR A 266 3.20 21.19 -12.20
N ILE A 267 3.47 19.86 -12.29
CA ILE A 267 4.41 19.31 -13.27
C ILE A 267 3.96 19.63 -14.69
N LEU A 268 2.70 19.42 -15.03
CA LEU A 268 2.17 19.65 -16.37
C LEU A 268 2.17 21.12 -16.75
N ARG A 269 1.93 22.05 -15.82
CA ARG A 269 1.87 23.49 -16.10
C ARG A 269 3.24 24.17 -16.13
N ASN A 270 4.26 23.57 -15.56
CA ASN A 270 5.62 24.12 -15.52
C ASN A 270 6.54 23.39 -16.48
N PRO A 271 6.85 23.95 -17.66
CA PRO A 271 7.76 23.34 -18.61
C PRO A 271 9.25 23.45 -18.22
N SER A 272 9.54 23.88 -16.99
CA SER A 272 10.90 24.08 -16.50
C SER A 272 11.61 22.75 -16.24
N THR A 273 12.95 22.80 -16.17
CA THR A 273 13.81 21.69 -15.80
C THR A 273 13.34 21.09 -14.46
N LEU A 274 13.01 19.80 -14.46
CA LEU A 274 12.72 19.07 -13.24
C LEU A 274 13.99 19.09 -12.38
N THR A 275 13.96 19.80 -11.26
CA THR A 275 15.07 19.73 -10.30
C THR A 275 15.14 18.32 -9.74
N ILE A 276 16.30 17.74 -9.87
CA ILE A 276 16.63 16.33 -9.61
C ILE A 276 16.18 15.85 -8.21
N SER A 277 16.05 16.72 -7.20
CA SER A 277 15.81 16.32 -5.81
C SER A 277 14.33 16.10 -5.46
N GLU A 278 13.39 16.76 -6.11
CA GLU A 278 11.94 16.67 -5.77
C GLU A 278 11.11 16.01 -6.88
N GLY A 279 11.53 16.15 -8.13
CA GLY A 279 10.82 15.65 -9.30
C GLY A 279 11.03 14.17 -9.63
N LEU A 280 12.06 13.54 -9.08
CA LEU A 280 12.56 12.23 -9.53
C LEU A 280 11.57 11.09 -9.31
N SER A 281 10.95 11.06 -8.15
CA SER A 281 10.04 9.98 -7.78
C SER A 281 8.67 10.20 -8.39
N TYR A 282 8.18 11.44 -8.38
CA TYR A 282 6.91 11.80 -9.00
C TYR A 282 6.91 11.60 -10.52
N SER A 283 8.01 11.98 -11.21
CA SER A 283 8.09 11.80 -12.65
C SER A 283 8.09 10.33 -13.04
N SER A 284 8.84 9.48 -12.33
CA SER A 284 8.85 8.03 -12.59
C SER A 284 7.46 7.41 -12.37
N VAL A 285 6.81 7.74 -11.25
CA VAL A 285 5.45 7.27 -10.94
C VAL A 285 4.44 7.76 -11.98
N ALA A 286 4.52 9.05 -12.37
CA ALA A 286 3.61 9.63 -13.36
C ALA A 286 3.78 8.98 -14.74
N VAL A 287 5.04 8.78 -15.20
CA VAL A 287 5.34 8.12 -16.47
C VAL A 287 4.89 6.66 -16.47
N LEU A 288 5.13 5.91 -15.38
CA LEU A 288 4.70 4.51 -15.30
C LEU A 288 3.18 4.37 -15.28
N ARG A 289 2.47 5.24 -14.54
CA ARG A 289 1.00 5.24 -14.54
C ARG A 289 0.45 5.56 -15.94
N GLN A 290 1.01 6.56 -16.58
CA GLN A 290 0.61 6.95 -17.93
C GLN A 290 0.93 5.84 -18.93
N PHE A 291 2.12 5.22 -18.87
CA PHE A 291 2.49 4.09 -19.70
C PHE A 291 1.49 2.94 -19.54
N ALA A 292 1.23 2.50 -18.30
CA ALA A 292 0.31 1.40 -18.01
C ALA A 292 -1.12 1.71 -18.48
N PHE A 293 -1.59 2.95 -18.24
CA PHE A 293 -2.91 3.37 -18.73
C PHE A 293 -2.99 3.28 -20.27
N PHE A 294 -2.00 3.82 -20.99
CA PHE A 294 -2.01 3.80 -22.46
C PHE A 294 -1.93 2.38 -23.02
N GLU A 295 -1.11 1.52 -22.39
CA GLU A 295 -0.97 0.11 -22.80
C GLU A 295 -2.29 -0.65 -22.62
N ASN A 296 -2.96 -0.47 -21.51
CA ASN A 296 -4.16 -1.21 -21.15
C ASN A 296 -5.42 -0.65 -21.81
N HIS A 297 -5.58 0.67 -21.90
CA HIS A 297 -6.81 1.27 -22.41
C HIS A 297 -6.81 1.52 -23.92
N PHE A 298 -5.65 1.71 -24.54
CA PHE A 298 -5.55 1.94 -25.98
C PHE A 298 -4.96 0.77 -26.75
N GLY A 299 -4.46 -0.26 -26.05
CA GLY A 299 -3.97 -1.52 -26.59
C GLY A 299 -2.45 -1.67 -26.58
N ALA A 300 -2.00 -2.89 -26.79
CA ALA A 300 -0.60 -3.29 -26.70
C ALA A 300 0.32 -2.43 -27.59
N GLY A 301 1.45 -2.02 -27.02
CA GLY A 301 2.44 -1.13 -27.64
C GLY A 301 2.07 0.36 -27.62
N ARG A 302 0.92 0.73 -27.01
CA ARG A 302 0.52 2.13 -26.89
C ARG A 302 1.17 2.81 -25.67
N GLY A 303 1.61 2.07 -24.67
CA GLY A 303 2.29 2.62 -23.49
C GLY A 303 3.46 3.54 -23.86
N LYS A 304 4.32 3.08 -24.76
CA LYS A 304 5.47 3.88 -25.23
C LYS A 304 5.09 5.14 -26.02
N THR A 305 3.87 5.25 -26.54
CA THR A 305 3.41 6.43 -27.29
C THR A 305 2.90 7.53 -26.38
N SER A 306 2.84 7.28 -25.06
CA SER A 306 2.45 8.27 -24.07
C SER A 306 3.52 9.36 -23.83
N VAL A 307 4.76 9.09 -24.26
CA VAL A 307 5.89 10.03 -24.20
C VAL A 307 6.37 10.43 -25.59
N PRO A 308 7.15 11.53 -25.75
CA PRO A 308 7.72 11.92 -27.04
C PRO A 308 8.50 10.80 -27.71
N SER A 309 8.42 10.71 -29.05
CA SER A 309 8.94 9.59 -29.84
C SER A 309 10.43 9.30 -29.65
N GLN A 310 11.26 10.32 -29.32
CA GLN A 310 12.67 10.14 -29.02
C GLN A 310 12.94 9.30 -27.76
N TYR A 311 11.96 9.18 -26.86
CA TYR A 311 12.08 8.39 -25.62
C TYR A 311 11.32 7.06 -25.68
N SER A 312 10.43 6.89 -26.65
CA SER A 312 9.46 5.78 -26.73
C SER A 312 10.11 4.40 -26.63
N ASP A 313 11.10 4.10 -27.47
CA ASP A 313 11.74 2.78 -27.48
C ASP A 313 12.65 2.56 -26.26
N GLY A 314 13.31 3.62 -25.77
CA GLY A 314 14.11 3.55 -24.54
C GLY A 314 13.23 3.28 -23.31
N LEU A 315 12.09 3.94 -23.21
CA LEU A 315 11.11 3.71 -22.14
C LEU A 315 10.54 2.29 -22.21
N GLN A 316 10.13 1.81 -23.40
CA GLN A 316 9.64 0.45 -23.58
C GLN A 316 10.67 -0.57 -23.09
N ASN A 317 11.93 -0.46 -23.56
CA ASN A 317 13.01 -1.36 -23.15
C ASN A 317 13.25 -1.33 -21.62
N ALA A 318 13.19 -0.14 -21.01
CA ALA A 318 13.37 0.01 -19.57
C ALA A 318 12.19 -0.61 -18.80
N VAL A 319 10.95 -0.39 -19.24
CA VAL A 319 9.74 -0.99 -18.66
C VAL A 319 9.76 -2.50 -18.75
N ASP A 320 10.19 -3.07 -19.87
CA ASP A 320 10.19 -4.51 -20.10
C ASP A 320 11.27 -5.28 -19.33
N SER A 321 12.34 -4.58 -18.91
CA SER A 321 13.54 -5.25 -18.38
C SER A 321 14.04 -4.75 -17.02
N GLN A 322 13.53 -3.64 -16.51
CA GLN A 322 14.07 -3.00 -15.32
C GLN A 322 13.02 -2.85 -14.21
N CYS A 323 13.45 -3.10 -12.99
CA CYS A 323 12.63 -2.79 -11.82
C CYS A 323 12.69 -1.29 -11.49
N LEU A 324 11.83 -0.86 -10.56
CA LEU A 324 11.54 0.56 -10.30
C LEU A 324 12.78 1.46 -10.15
N VAL A 325 13.80 1.01 -9.42
CA VAL A 325 14.97 1.87 -9.11
C VAL A 325 15.81 2.15 -10.37
N PRO A 326 16.30 1.15 -11.15
CA PRO A 326 17.00 1.42 -12.39
C PRO A 326 16.12 2.08 -13.47
N LEU A 327 14.83 1.73 -13.55
CA LEU A 327 13.87 2.39 -14.44
C LEU A 327 13.69 3.87 -14.08
N GLY A 328 13.54 4.18 -12.80
CA GLY A 328 13.55 5.56 -12.31
C GLY A 328 14.84 6.30 -12.71
N GLY A 329 15.98 5.67 -12.56
CA GLY A 329 17.28 6.21 -13.01
C GLY A 329 17.30 6.52 -14.52
N TYR A 330 16.73 5.65 -15.36
CA TYR A 330 16.59 5.92 -16.79
C TYR A 330 15.74 7.18 -17.05
N ILE A 331 14.55 7.27 -16.45
CA ILE A 331 13.66 8.42 -16.62
C ILE A 331 14.39 9.71 -16.20
N GLN A 332 15.03 9.69 -15.05
CA GLN A 332 15.73 10.83 -14.46
C GLN A 332 16.93 11.33 -15.28
N THR A 333 17.61 10.45 -15.98
CA THR A 333 18.79 10.81 -16.78
C THR A 333 18.47 11.12 -18.23
N SER A 334 17.32 10.65 -18.73
CA SER A 334 16.93 10.79 -20.14
C SER A 334 15.81 11.83 -20.34
N MET A 335 14.91 11.99 -19.36
CA MET A 335 13.73 12.87 -19.45
C MET A 335 13.84 14.02 -18.45
N LEU A 336 14.56 15.07 -18.84
CA LEU A 336 14.99 16.15 -17.94
C LEU A 336 14.00 17.32 -17.83
N HIS A 337 12.99 17.36 -18.71
CA HIS A 337 11.99 18.42 -18.74
C HIS A 337 10.59 17.83 -18.68
N THR A 338 9.61 18.60 -18.22
CA THR A 338 8.21 18.17 -18.17
C THR A 338 7.71 17.73 -19.55
N GLY A 339 8.12 18.43 -20.62
CA GLY A 339 7.76 18.06 -22.00
C GLY A 339 8.37 16.74 -22.47
N ASP A 340 9.32 16.16 -21.74
CA ASP A 340 9.89 14.83 -22.04
C ASP A 340 9.03 13.69 -21.45
N LEU A 341 8.19 14.00 -20.44
CA LEU A 341 7.42 13.01 -19.70
C LEU A 341 6.09 12.65 -20.34
N ILE A 342 5.58 13.49 -21.25
CA ILE A 342 4.26 13.31 -21.87
C ILE A 342 4.29 13.76 -23.32
N GLU A 343 3.63 13.01 -24.20
CA GLU A 343 3.49 13.36 -25.61
C GLU A 343 2.73 14.69 -25.76
N SER A 344 3.16 15.55 -26.69
CA SER A 344 2.74 16.95 -26.78
C SER A 344 1.24 17.15 -27.03
N THR A 345 0.62 16.29 -27.83
CA THR A 345 -0.83 16.39 -28.14
C THR A 345 -1.65 15.91 -26.94
N VAL A 346 -1.19 14.88 -26.25
CA VAL A 346 -1.77 14.40 -24.98
C VAL A 346 -1.67 15.48 -23.91
N HIS A 347 -0.49 16.10 -23.78
CA HIS A 347 -0.24 17.19 -22.83
C HIS A 347 -1.18 18.38 -23.07
N THR A 348 -1.26 18.86 -24.33
CA THR A 348 -2.13 19.99 -24.70
C THR A 348 -3.59 19.68 -24.40
N SER A 349 -4.07 18.49 -24.76
CA SER A 349 -5.43 18.07 -24.47
C SER A 349 -5.71 17.95 -22.98
N LEU A 350 -4.79 17.36 -22.22
CA LEU A 350 -4.92 17.19 -20.77
C LEU A 350 -5.05 18.55 -20.06
N LEU A 351 -4.20 19.54 -20.43
CA LEU A 351 -4.31 20.90 -19.90
C LEU A 351 -5.64 21.56 -20.29
N ALA A 352 -6.10 21.36 -21.53
CA ALA A 352 -7.39 21.89 -21.98
C ALA A 352 -8.57 21.29 -21.19
N CYS A 353 -8.49 19.99 -20.85
CA CYS A 353 -9.49 19.34 -19.98
C CYS A 353 -9.49 19.94 -18.57
N MET A 354 -8.30 20.14 -17.99
CA MET A 354 -8.16 20.76 -16.67
C MET A 354 -8.71 22.19 -16.63
N ASP A 355 -8.59 22.93 -17.74
CA ASP A 355 -9.05 24.31 -17.87
C ASP A 355 -10.50 24.41 -18.35
N GLY A 356 -11.14 23.30 -18.71
CA GLY A 356 -12.50 23.26 -19.25
C GLY A 356 -12.63 23.95 -20.62
N THR A 357 -11.57 23.89 -21.45
CA THR A 357 -11.51 24.55 -22.75
C THR A 357 -11.79 23.61 -23.93
N ALA A 358 -12.05 24.14 -25.13
CA ALA A 358 -12.43 23.38 -26.31
C ALA A 358 -11.38 22.40 -26.86
N GLY A 359 -10.14 22.46 -26.37
CA GLY A 359 -9.06 21.53 -26.74
C GLY A 359 -9.07 20.17 -26.02
N CYS A 360 -10.01 19.97 -25.07
CA CYS A 360 -10.18 18.71 -24.35
C CYS A 360 -10.75 17.62 -25.29
N SER A 361 -9.90 16.77 -25.85
CA SER A 361 -10.29 15.72 -26.82
C SER A 361 -9.22 14.63 -26.97
N GLY A 362 -9.58 13.50 -27.60
CA GLY A 362 -8.66 12.40 -27.90
C GLY A 362 -8.09 11.71 -26.65
N ASP A 363 -6.88 11.15 -26.79
CA ASP A 363 -6.23 10.34 -25.74
C ASP A 363 -6.02 11.12 -24.43
N GLY A 364 -5.71 12.43 -24.51
CA GLY A 364 -5.58 13.29 -23.35
C GLY A 364 -6.87 13.47 -22.56
N ALA A 365 -8.03 13.58 -23.26
CA ALA A 365 -9.33 13.65 -22.59
C ALA A 365 -9.70 12.32 -21.91
N THR A 366 -9.41 11.20 -22.54
CA THR A 366 -9.64 9.86 -21.95
C THR A 366 -8.76 9.65 -20.71
N TYR A 367 -7.49 10.05 -20.79
CA TYR A 367 -6.60 9.97 -19.65
C TYR A 367 -7.01 10.92 -18.50
N TYR A 368 -7.46 12.14 -18.85
CA TYR A 368 -8.04 13.08 -17.87
C TYR A 368 -9.22 12.46 -17.12
N GLN A 369 -10.16 11.85 -17.86
CA GLN A 369 -11.33 11.21 -17.23
C GLN A 369 -10.91 10.08 -16.30
N PHE A 370 -9.94 9.25 -16.71
CA PHE A 370 -9.36 8.23 -15.84
C PHE A 370 -8.81 8.83 -14.54
N LEU A 371 -8.05 9.93 -14.61
CA LEU A 371 -7.50 10.56 -13.41
C LEU A 371 -8.60 11.11 -12.48
N VAL A 372 -9.70 11.62 -13.04
CA VAL A 372 -10.88 12.08 -12.26
C VAL A 372 -11.57 10.90 -11.60
N ASP A 373 -11.84 9.85 -12.36
CA ASP A 373 -12.57 8.67 -11.88
C ASP A 373 -11.75 7.88 -10.85
N ASN A 374 -10.42 7.98 -10.92
CA ASN A 374 -9.49 7.28 -10.02
C ASN A 374 -9.47 7.83 -8.57
N VAL A 375 -10.22 8.91 -8.31
CA VAL A 375 -10.37 9.50 -6.98
C VAL A 375 -11.54 8.87 -6.24
N LEU A 376 -11.28 7.80 -5.50
CA LEU A 376 -12.32 7.09 -4.73
C LEU A 376 -12.82 7.89 -3.52
N ALA A 377 -14.09 7.74 -3.21
CA ALA A 377 -14.69 8.25 -1.98
C ALA A 377 -14.45 7.25 -0.83
N PRO A 378 -14.00 7.70 0.36
CA PRO A 378 -13.89 6.83 1.53
C PRO A 378 -15.26 6.29 1.97
N ASP A 379 -15.30 5.03 2.44
CA ASP A 379 -16.51 4.47 3.08
C ASP A 379 -16.42 4.59 4.62
N PRO A 380 -17.21 5.46 5.28
CA PRO A 380 -17.13 5.66 6.73
C PRO A 380 -17.53 4.43 7.55
N ASN A 381 -18.14 3.43 6.93
CA ASN A 381 -18.63 2.23 7.58
C ASN A 381 -17.81 0.97 7.26
N ALA A 382 -16.70 1.11 6.54
CA ALA A 382 -15.86 -0.04 6.18
C ALA A 382 -14.97 -0.51 7.34
N GLY A 383 -14.55 0.38 8.23
CA GLY A 383 -13.70 0.07 9.39
C GLY A 383 -12.68 1.17 9.67
N PRO A 384 -11.88 1.05 10.74
CA PRO A 384 -10.86 2.03 11.08
C PRO A 384 -9.63 1.95 10.18
N VAL A 385 -8.96 3.09 10.01
CA VAL A 385 -7.73 3.25 9.21
C VAL A 385 -6.59 3.72 10.11
N PHE A 386 -5.40 3.16 9.92
CA PHE A 386 -4.16 3.60 10.54
C PHE A 386 -3.15 4.04 9.48
N ILE A 387 -2.71 5.29 9.53
CA ILE A 387 -1.72 5.84 8.62
C ILE A 387 -0.37 5.92 9.33
N VAL A 388 0.65 5.28 8.77
CA VAL A 388 2.04 5.37 9.24
C VAL A 388 2.84 6.14 8.19
N ALA A 389 3.45 7.25 8.56
CA ALA A 389 4.17 8.12 7.62
C ALA A 389 5.50 8.61 8.19
N GLY A 390 6.46 8.89 7.31
CA GLY A 390 7.77 9.43 7.66
C GLY A 390 7.83 10.94 7.48
N LEU A 391 8.35 11.66 8.48
CA LEU A 391 8.50 13.12 8.36
C LEU A 391 9.52 13.50 7.27
N LEU A 392 10.50 12.64 7.02
CA LEU A 392 11.55 12.83 6.01
C LEU A 392 11.24 12.16 4.68
N ASP A 393 9.99 11.75 4.46
CA ASP A 393 9.54 11.17 3.19
C ASP A 393 9.50 12.26 2.11
N GLN A 394 10.41 12.13 1.13
CA GLN A 394 10.50 13.04 -0.02
C GLN A 394 9.75 12.51 -1.25
N ILE A 395 9.35 11.22 -1.23
CA ILE A 395 8.59 10.59 -2.31
C ILE A 395 7.10 10.84 -2.11
N MET A 396 6.61 10.64 -0.88
CA MET A 396 5.25 10.94 -0.43
C MET A 396 5.31 11.97 0.70
N PRO A 397 5.58 13.26 0.38
CA PRO A 397 5.73 14.29 1.41
C PRO A 397 4.51 14.35 2.31
N PRO A 398 4.66 14.18 3.63
CA PRO A 398 3.51 13.96 4.52
C PRO A 398 2.50 15.11 4.51
N ALA A 399 2.93 16.35 4.34
CA ALA A 399 2.03 17.51 4.25
C ALA A 399 1.17 17.52 2.98
N LYS A 400 1.61 16.87 1.92
CA LYS A 400 0.87 16.79 0.64
C LYS A 400 0.08 15.50 0.49
N GLU A 401 0.55 14.42 1.10
CA GLU A 401 -0.02 13.08 0.93
C GLU A 401 -0.69 12.58 2.23
N ALA A 402 0.05 12.05 3.19
CA ALA A 402 -0.49 11.40 4.38
C ALA A 402 -1.49 12.29 5.14
N SER A 403 -1.15 13.56 5.35
CA SER A 403 -2.03 14.53 6.06
C SER A 403 -3.31 14.83 5.28
N CYS A 404 -3.21 14.91 3.96
CA CYS A 404 -4.37 15.20 3.11
C CYS A 404 -5.27 13.97 2.98
N ILE A 405 -4.69 12.77 2.92
CA ILE A 405 -5.42 11.49 2.99
C ILE A 405 -6.16 11.39 4.35
N GLU A 406 -5.47 11.66 5.44
CA GLU A 406 -6.06 11.67 6.78
C GLU A 406 -7.26 12.62 6.87
N ASN A 407 -7.10 13.87 6.38
CA ASN A 407 -8.17 14.86 6.36
C ASN A 407 -9.36 14.41 5.51
N LYS A 408 -9.13 13.80 4.34
CA LYS A 408 -10.18 13.25 3.48
C LYS A 408 -10.95 12.14 4.19
N LEU A 409 -10.25 11.19 4.82
CA LEU A 409 -10.85 10.09 5.58
C LEU A 409 -11.67 10.60 6.77
N LYS A 410 -11.09 11.49 7.60
CA LYS A 410 -11.78 12.11 8.76
C LYS A 410 -13.00 12.90 8.34
N THR A 411 -12.92 13.66 7.25
CA THR A 411 -14.04 14.45 6.72
C THR A 411 -15.18 13.54 6.24
N ALA A 412 -14.85 12.36 5.73
CA ALA A 412 -15.84 11.35 5.34
C ALA A 412 -16.42 10.58 6.55
N GLY A 413 -15.89 10.78 7.76
CA GLY A 413 -16.36 10.10 8.98
C GLY A 413 -15.68 8.75 9.25
N VAL A 414 -14.60 8.43 8.54
CA VAL A 414 -13.79 7.22 8.81
C VAL A 414 -13.02 7.43 10.13
N PRO A 415 -13.03 6.48 11.08
CA PRO A 415 -12.16 6.50 12.24
C PRO A 415 -10.70 6.35 11.80
N VAL A 416 -9.87 7.37 12.04
CA VAL A 416 -8.45 7.38 11.64
C VAL A 416 -7.55 7.55 12.86
N ALA A 417 -6.55 6.67 12.97
CA ALA A 417 -5.38 6.84 13.81
C ALA A 417 -4.15 7.09 12.92
N ASP A 418 -3.14 7.77 13.43
CA ASP A 418 -1.93 8.09 12.70
C ASP A 418 -0.66 7.88 13.54
N CYS A 419 0.45 7.67 12.84
CA CYS A 419 1.78 7.55 13.42
C CYS A 419 2.79 8.26 12.50
N MET A 420 3.26 9.44 12.92
CA MET A 420 4.29 10.18 12.20
C MET A 420 5.66 9.88 12.81
N ILE A 421 6.55 9.29 12.02
CA ILE A 421 7.91 8.92 12.44
C ILE A 421 8.90 10.01 12.03
N ALA A 422 9.49 10.69 13.02
CA ALA A 422 10.36 11.85 12.82
C ALA A 422 11.57 11.60 11.90
N THR A 423 12.12 10.37 11.93
CA THR A 423 13.36 10.01 11.23
C THR A 423 13.13 9.14 10.00
N ALA A 424 11.89 8.75 9.73
CA ALA A 424 11.60 7.86 8.61
C ALA A 424 11.52 8.62 7.28
N THR A 425 12.09 8.00 6.28
CA THR A 425 11.98 8.33 4.85
C THR A 425 11.00 7.37 4.19
N HIS A 426 10.71 7.54 2.89
CA HIS A 426 9.90 6.58 2.15
C HIS A 426 10.49 5.16 2.20
N GLY A 427 11.80 5.03 1.98
CA GLY A 427 12.46 3.73 1.86
C GLY A 427 12.56 2.93 3.16
N ASN A 428 12.66 3.61 4.33
CA ASN A 428 12.82 2.93 5.62
C ASN A 428 11.56 2.96 6.51
N ILE A 429 10.43 3.48 6.01
CA ILE A 429 9.18 3.47 6.78
C ILE A 429 8.72 2.05 7.11
N MET A 430 9.11 1.07 6.30
CA MET A 430 8.79 -0.33 6.53
C MET A 430 9.51 -0.94 7.73
N ASP A 431 10.60 -0.35 8.22
CA ASP A 431 11.23 -0.73 9.49
C ASP A 431 10.31 -0.45 10.69
N GLN A 432 9.19 0.28 10.46
CA GLN A 432 8.19 0.63 11.46
C GLN A 432 6.93 -0.24 11.41
N HIS A 433 6.97 -1.39 10.73
CA HIS A 433 5.82 -2.31 10.60
C HIS A 433 5.26 -2.77 11.96
N LYS A 434 6.07 -2.79 13.02
CA LYS A 434 5.65 -3.09 14.41
C LYS A 434 4.42 -2.27 14.86
N HIS A 435 4.33 -0.99 14.45
CA HIS A 435 3.22 -0.13 14.83
C HIS A 435 1.90 -0.57 14.19
N GLY A 436 1.92 -0.93 12.92
CA GLY A 436 0.71 -1.43 12.24
C GLY A 436 0.27 -2.81 12.73
N VAL A 437 1.22 -3.70 13.02
CA VAL A 437 0.92 -5.03 13.59
C VAL A 437 0.27 -4.86 14.96
N ALA A 438 0.89 -4.09 15.86
CA ALA A 438 0.37 -3.87 17.22
C ALA A 438 -0.99 -3.16 17.20
N TRP A 439 -1.19 -2.18 16.28
CA TRP A 439 -2.48 -1.52 16.13
C TRP A 439 -3.56 -2.49 15.65
N ALA A 440 -3.28 -3.32 14.65
CA ALA A 440 -4.22 -4.32 14.16
C ALA A 440 -4.61 -5.34 15.25
N GLU A 441 -3.64 -5.82 16.05
CA GLU A 441 -3.90 -6.69 17.19
C GLU A 441 -4.79 -5.99 18.25
N SER A 442 -4.52 -4.72 18.55
CA SER A 442 -5.33 -3.93 19.47
C SER A 442 -6.77 -3.79 19.00
N VAL A 443 -6.98 -3.49 17.71
CA VAL A 443 -8.34 -3.36 17.14
C VAL A 443 -9.09 -4.69 17.20
N LEU A 444 -8.44 -5.79 16.84
CA LEU A 444 -9.01 -7.14 16.92
C LEU A 444 -9.38 -7.55 18.36
N ALA A 445 -8.66 -7.01 19.33
CA ALA A 445 -8.99 -7.19 20.76
C ALA A 445 -10.07 -6.20 21.28
N GLY A 446 -10.69 -5.40 20.39
CA GLY A 446 -11.73 -4.41 20.75
C GLY A 446 -11.16 -3.06 21.23
N GLY A 447 -9.84 -2.83 21.11
CA GLY A 447 -9.21 -1.54 21.40
C GLY A 447 -9.53 -0.51 20.31
N THR A 448 -9.62 0.76 20.73
CA THR A 448 -9.89 1.88 19.79
C THR A 448 -8.75 2.88 19.73
N ARG A 449 -7.73 2.72 20.55
CA ARG A 449 -6.61 3.65 20.67
C ARG A 449 -5.28 2.91 20.57
N TYR A 450 -4.35 3.50 19.85
CA TYR A 450 -2.97 3.07 19.77
C TYR A 450 -2.08 4.31 20.02
N SER A 451 -1.11 4.16 20.91
CA SER A 451 -0.08 5.17 21.13
C SER A 451 1.14 4.77 20.32
N CYS A 452 1.47 5.55 19.32
CA CYS A 452 2.70 5.42 18.58
C CYS A 452 3.82 6.11 19.38
N ASP A 453 4.96 5.45 19.58
CA ASP A 453 6.11 5.97 20.32
C ASP A 453 6.79 7.16 19.60
N ALA A 454 6.43 7.43 18.35
CA ALA A 454 6.93 8.54 17.56
C ALA A 454 6.13 9.80 17.84
N ILE A 455 6.76 10.77 18.48
CA ILE A 455 6.09 11.97 18.99
C ILE A 455 6.32 13.14 18.03
N VAL A 456 5.85 13.02 16.79
CA VAL A 456 5.77 14.18 15.89
C VAL A 456 4.33 14.27 15.40
N THR A 457 3.75 15.45 15.53
CA THR A 457 2.41 15.71 15.02
C THR A 457 2.40 15.67 13.49
N MET A 458 1.41 15.03 12.90
CA MET A 458 1.17 15.08 11.48
C MET A 458 1.11 16.55 11.01
N PRO A 459 1.87 16.98 9.99
CA PRO A 459 1.79 18.35 9.48
C PRO A 459 0.39 18.64 8.92
N ALA A 460 0.04 19.93 8.79
CA ALA A 460 -1.21 20.29 8.12
C ALA A 460 -1.17 19.94 6.63
N CYS A 461 -2.32 19.53 6.07
CA CYS A 461 -2.47 19.33 4.63
C CYS A 461 -2.28 20.65 3.88
N THR A 462 -1.45 20.65 2.83
CA THR A 462 -1.10 21.85 2.03
C THR A 462 -1.58 21.79 0.59
N ASN A 463 -2.50 20.87 0.23
CA ASN A 463 -3.13 20.79 -1.11
C ASN A 463 -4.31 21.74 -1.26
#